data_dfb0c19719120f7125847a3ec8ee7226
#
_entry.id   dfb0c19719120f7125847a3ec8ee7226
#
_cell.length_a   1.000
_cell.length_b   1.000
_cell.length_c   1.000
_cell.angle_alpha   90.00
_cell.angle_beta   90.00
_cell.angle_gamma   90.00
#
_symmetry.space_group_name_H-M   'P 1'
#
loop_
_entity.id
_entity.type
_entity.pdbx_description
1 polymer ?
#
loop_
_entity_poly.entity_id
_entity_poly.type
_entity_poly.pdbx_seq_one_letter_code
_entity_poly.pdbx_strand_id
1 'polypeptide(L)'
;VAILAGFIIFPAAFSVGIQPDSGPSLIFITLPNVFQQAFGGVPVLAYIFSVMFYALLAMAALTSTISLHEVVTAYLHEEFNLSRGKAARLVTGGCVFLGIFCSLSLGVMKGFTVFGLGMFDLFDFVTAKIMLPLGGLCISLFTGWYLDKKIVWSEITNDGSLKIPVYKLIIFILKYIAPIAISLIFINELG
;
A
#
# COMPACT_ATOMS: atom_id res chain seq x y z
N VAL A 1 0.63 -8.26 10.70
CA VAL A 1 1.83 -7.47 10.41
C VAL A 1 1.63 -6.02 10.83
N ALA A 2 0.58 -5.31 10.37
CA ALA A 2 0.36 -3.88 10.65
C ALA A 2 0.30 -3.55 12.15
N ILE A 3 -0.44 -4.35 12.94
CA ILE A 3 -0.56 -4.15 14.40
C ILE A 3 0.81 -4.29 15.09
N LEU A 4 1.57 -5.32 14.73
CA LEU A 4 2.91 -5.55 15.30
C LEU A 4 3.88 -4.43 14.90
N ALA A 5 3.82 -3.98 13.64
CA ALA A 5 4.60 -2.84 13.18
C ALA A 5 4.27 -1.57 13.98
N GLY A 6 2.98 -1.30 14.23
CA GLY A 6 2.55 -0.18 15.07
C GLY A 6 3.11 -0.26 16.49
N PHE A 7 3.02 -1.43 17.14
CA PHE A 7 3.58 -1.63 18.48
C PHE A 7 5.10 -1.45 18.56
N ILE A 8 5.82 -1.63 17.47
CA ILE A 8 7.27 -1.42 17.43
C ILE A 8 7.61 0.03 17.06
N ILE A 9 6.99 0.55 15.99
CA ILE A 9 7.37 1.85 15.40
C ILE A 9 6.92 3.02 16.28
N PHE A 10 5.69 3.01 16.80
CA PHE A 10 5.20 4.13 17.61
C PHE A 10 5.98 4.32 18.91
N PRO A 11 6.18 3.31 19.77
CA PRO A 11 7.00 3.49 20.95
C PRO A 11 8.43 3.90 20.62
N ALA A 12 9.01 3.36 19.56
CA ALA A 12 10.34 3.72 19.11
C ALA A 12 10.41 5.19 18.65
N ALA A 13 9.42 5.68 17.89
CA ALA A 13 9.35 7.08 17.47
C ALA A 13 9.22 8.03 18.67
N PHE A 14 8.35 7.72 19.62
CA PHE A 14 8.17 8.51 20.85
C PHE A 14 9.42 8.51 21.74
N SER A 15 10.18 7.41 21.80
CA SER A 15 11.41 7.36 22.57
C SER A 15 12.50 8.30 22.05
N VAL A 16 12.44 8.66 20.78
CA VAL A 16 13.37 9.60 20.09
C VAL A 16 12.78 11.01 19.98
N GLY A 17 11.56 11.24 20.50
CA GLY A 17 10.90 12.56 20.45
C GLY A 17 10.41 12.97 19.07
N ILE A 18 10.25 12.03 18.13
CA ILE A 18 9.77 12.30 16.77
C ILE A 18 8.27 12.00 16.70
N GLN A 19 7.49 12.93 16.14
CA GLN A 19 6.06 12.73 15.96
C GLN A 19 5.79 11.72 14.84
N PRO A 20 4.83 10.78 15.06
CA PRO A 20 4.59 9.65 14.15
C PRO A 20 3.76 10.00 12.91
N ASP A 21 3.38 11.25 12.70
CA ASP A 21 2.54 11.73 11.60
C ASP A 21 3.31 12.07 10.31
N SER A 22 4.60 11.84 10.29
CA SER A 22 5.48 12.24 9.18
C SER A 22 5.44 11.33 7.94
N GLY A 23 4.47 10.39 7.84
CA GLY A 23 4.29 9.54 6.65
C GLY A 23 5.53 8.70 6.29
N PRO A 24 5.95 8.64 5.02
CA PRO A 24 7.11 7.85 4.58
C PRO A 24 8.43 8.26 5.25
N SER A 25 8.55 9.51 5.71
CA SER A 25 9.74 9.99 6.43
C SER A 25 9.94 9.29 7.77
N LEU A 26 8.88 8.73 8.36
CA LEU A 26 8.98 7.91 9.57
C LEU A 26 9.95 6.72 9.37
N ILE A 27 9.88 6.06 8.23
CA ILE A 27 10.71 4.91 7.92
C ILE A 27 12.15 5.34 7.59
N PHE A 28 12.32 6.40 6.80
CA PHE A 28 13.63 6.78 6.26
C PHE A 28 14.43 7.72 7.15
N ILE A 29 13.77 8.47 8.03
CA ILE A 29 14.43 9.43 8.93
C ILE A 29 14.38 8.93 10.37
N THR A 30 13.20 8.51 10.87
CA THR A 30 13.02 8.16 12.28
C THR A 30 13.72 6.87 12.64
N LEU A 31 13.55 5.79 11.86
CA LEU A 31 14.12 4.49 12.20
C LEU A 31 15.66 4.47 12.23
N PRO A 32 16.40 5.11 11.31
CA PRO A 32 17.85 5.23 11.46
C PRO A 32 18.27 5.91 12.75
N ASN A 33 17.58 6.99 13.15
CA ASN A 33 17.85 7.68 14.40
C ASN A 33 17.56 6.79 15.62
N VAL A 34 16.48 6.01 15.57
CA VAL A 34 16.16 5.02 16.61
C VAL A 34 17.29 3.98 16.74
N PHE A 35 17.77 3.42 15.62
CA PHE A 35 18.87 2.46 15.66
C PHE A 35 20.15 3.07 16.21
N GLN A 36 20.49 4.31 15.81
CA GLN A 36 21.63 5.01 16.34
C GLN A 36 21.53 5.27 17.84
N GLN A 37 20.37 5.66 18.35
CA GLN A 37 20.18 5.89 19.78
C GLN A 37 20.12 4.59 20.59
N ALA A 38 19.45 3.56 20.09
CA ALA A 38 19.35 2.28 20.75
C ALA A 38 20.72 1.58 20.90
N PHE A 39 21.60 1.73 19.90
CA PHE A 39 22.92 1.12 19.85
C PHE A 39 24.06 2.14 19.98
N GLY A 40 23.81 3.31 20.55
CA GLY A 40 24.77 4.43 20.61
C GLY A 40 26.11 4.10 21.28
N GLY A 41 26.15 3.06 22.11
CA GLY A 41 27.41 2.53 22.67
C GLY A 41 28.24 1.65 21.71
N VAL A 42 27.63 1.16 20.62
CA VAL A 42 28.29 0.28 19.64
C VAL A 42 27.82 0.65 18.22
N PRO A 43 28.43 1.66 17.57
CA PRO A 43 28.00 2.17 16.25
C PRO A 43 27.92 1.11 15.14
N VAL A 44 28.78 0.08 15.22
CA VAL A 44 28.79 -1.03 14.27
C VAL A 44 27.49 -1.83 14.31
N LEU A 45 26.90 -2.05 15.49
CA LEU A 45 25.61 -2.72 15.61
C LEU A 45 24.49 -1.88 15.02
N ALA A 46 24.44 -0.57 15.28
CA ALA A 46 23.47 0.33 14.68
C ALA A 46 23.50 0.27 13.15
N TYR A 47 24.70 0.27 12.58
CA TYR A 47 24.89 0.16 11.13
C TYR A 47 24.39 -1.19 10.57
N ILE A 48 24.78 -2.31 11.20
CA ILE A 48 24.36 -3.66 10.79
C ILE A 48 22.83 -3.79 10.81
N PHE A 49 22.18 -3.39 11.92
CA PHE A 49 20.73 -3.45 12.04
C PHE A 49 20.02 -2.55 11.01
N SER A 50 20.55 -1.36 10.75
CA SER A 50 20.01 -0.46 9.72
C SER A 50 20.10 -1.09 8.33
N VAL A 51 21.25 -1.63 7.96
CA VAL A 51 21.44 -2.27 6.65
C VAL A 51 20.53 -3.49 6.50
N MET A 52 20.45 -4.35 7.51
CA MET A 52 19.55 -5.51 7.50
C MET A 52 18.08 -5.10 7.35
N PHE A 53 17.65 -4.09 8.10
CA PHE A 53 16.29 -3.58 8.04
C PHE A 53 15.95 -3.05 6.65
N TYR A 54 16.80 -2.20 6.07
CA TYR A 54 16.55 -1.65 4.72
C TYR A 54 16.67 -2.70 3.61
N ALA A 55 17.54 -3.70 3.78
CA ALA A 55 17.59 -4.83 2.86
C ALA A 55 16.28 -5.64 2.87
N LEU A 56 15.75 -5.94 4.06
CA LEU A 56 14.44 -6.61 4.20
C LEU A 56 13.30 -5.76 3.65
N LEU A 57 13.31 -4.45 3.91
CA LEU A 57 12.32 -3.52 3.38
C LEU A 57 12.35 -3.48 1.84
N ALA A 58 13.54 -3.42 1.25
CA ALA A 58 13.72 -3.45 -0.20
C ALA A 58 13.22 -4.77 -0.81
N MET A 59 13.52 -5.91 -0.18
CA MET A 59 13.01 -7.21 -0.63
C MET A 59 11.48 -7.29 -0.55
N ALA A 60 10.89 -6.81 0.53
CA ALA A 60 9.43 -6.76 0.69
C ALA A 60 8.78 -5.84 -0.34
N ALA A 61 9.37 -4.69 -0.62
CA ALA A 61 8.91 -3.76 -1.65
C ALA A 61 8.99 -4.38 -3.05
N LEU A 62 10.09 -5.08 -3.37
CA LEU A 62 10.26 -5.77 -4.66
C LEU A 62 9.19 -6.84 -4.87
N THR A 63 8.92 -7.68 -3.90
CA THR A 63 7.88 -8.72 -4.02
C THR A 63 6.50 -8.12 -4.25
N SER A 64 6.15 -7.06 -3.53
CA SER A 64 4.89 -6.34 -3.73
C SER A 64 4.81 -5.68 -5.10
N THR A 65 5.90 -5.05 -5.55
CA THR A 65 5.96 -4.41 -6.87
C THR A 65 5.79 -5.43 -8.00
N ILE A 66 6.42 -6.60 -7.90
CA ILE A 66 6.26 -7.68 -8.89
C ILE A 66 4.80 -8.11 -8.97
N SER A 67 4.13 -8.31 -7.84
CA SER A 67 2.72 -8.71 -7.80
C SER A 67 1.80 -7.66 -8.43
N LEU A 68 1.98 -6.38 -8.11
CA LEU A 68 1.20 -5.29 -8.69
C LEU A 68 1.46 -5.13 -10.19
N HIS A 69 2.72 -5.26 -10.61
CA HIS A 69 3.11 -5.21 -12.01
C HIS A 69 2.47 -6.34 -12.83
N GLU A 70 2.39 -7.55 -12.26
CA GLU A 70 1.78 -8.70 -12.91
C GLU A 70 0.28 -8.49 -13.14
N VAL A 71 -0.46 -7.90 -12.19
CA VAL A 71 -1.89 -7.61 -12.36
C VAL A 71 -2.15 -6.74 -13.59
N VAL A 72 -1.39 -5.64 -13.72
CA VAL A 72 -1.55 -4.72 -14.87
C VAL A 72 -1.07 -5.36 -16.18
N THR A 73 0.00 -6.15 -16.11
CA THR A 73 0.53 -6.88 -17.27
C THR A 73 -0.47 -7.92 -17.79
N ALA A 74 -1.10 -8.68 -16.89
CA ALA A 74 -2.13 -9.66 -17.21
C ALA A 74 -3.34 -8.96 -17.85
N TYR A 75 -3.81 -7.86 -17.27
CA TYR A 75 -4.91 -7.07 -17.83
C TYR A 75 -4.62 -6.60 -19.26
N LEU A 76 -3.44 -6.02 -19.50
CA LEU A 76 -3.07 -5.57 -20.85
C LEU A 76 -2.92 -6.74 -21.83
N HIS A 77 -2.47 -7.89 -21.36
CA HIS A 77 -2.36 -9.10 -22.18
C HIS A 77 -3.75 -9.61 -22.59
N GLU A 78 -4.67 -9.71 -21.66
CA GLU A 78 -6.00 -10.30 -21.87
C GLU A 78 -6.94 -9.37 -22.63
N GLU A 79 -7.04 -8.09 -22.24
CA GLU A 79 -7.99 -7.15 -22.84
C GLU A 79 -7.51 -6.60 -24.19
N PHE A 80 -6.21 -6.31 -24.33
CA PHE A 80 -5.67 -5.71 -25.55
C PHE A 80 -4.98 -6.71 -26.47
N ASN A 81 -5.02 -8.00 -26.16
CA ASN A 81 -4.35 -9.07 -26.94
C ASN A 81 -2.86 -8.78 -27.21
N LEU A 82 -2.20 -8.06 -26.32
CA LEU A 82 -0.77 -7.79 -26.42
C LEU A 82 0.03 -9.03 -26.02
N SER A 83 1.16 -9.30 -26.69
CA SER A 83 2.05 -10.34 -26.16
C SER A 83 2.55 -9.95 -24.76
N ARG A 84 2.66 -10.93 -23.85
CA ARG A 84 3.03 -10.72 -22.45
C ARG A 84 4.30 -9.87 -22.30
N GLY A 85 5.31 -10.09 -23.16
CA GLY A 85 6.53 -9.28 -23.14
C GLY A 85 6.33 -7.82 -23.58
N LYS A 86 5.37 -7.53 -24.49
CA LYS A 86 5.03 -6.15 -24.86
C LYS A 86 4.26 -5.48 -23.72
N ALA A 87 3.29 -6.16 -23.13
CA ALA A 87 2.54 -5.67 -21.98
C ALA A 87 3.47 -5.34 -20.81
N ALA A 88 4.34 -6.25 -20.42
CA ALA A 88 5.31 -6.04 -19.35
C ALA A 88 6.24 -4.83 -19.61
N ARG A 89 6.76 -4.68 -20.81
CA ARG A 89 7.61 -3.51 -21.17
C ARG A 89 6.86 -2.21 -21.11
N LEU A 90 5.59 -2.19 -21.51
CA LEU A 90 4.75 -0.99 -21.47
C LEU A 90 4.47 -0.59 -20.02
N VAL A 91 4.12 -1.55 -19.15
CA VAL A 91 3.90 -1.30 -17.72
C VAL A 91 5.19 -0.81 -17.06
N THR A 92 6.32 -1.50 -17.31
CA THR A 92 7.62 -1.09 -16.78
C THR A 92 7.99 0.32 -17.23
N GLY A 93 7.81 0.63 -18.52
CA GLY A 93 8.09 1.97 -19.06
C GLY A 93 7.25 3.05 -18.39
N GLY A 94 5.95 2.80 -18.17
CA GLY A 94 5.07 3.69 -17.43
C GLY A 94 5.51 3.88 -15.97
N CYS A 95 5.84 2.80 -15.28
CA CYS A 95 6.34 2.87 -13.91
C CYS A 95 7.66 3.65 -13.80
N VAL A 96 8.61 3.41 -14.72
CA VAL A 96 9.88 4.14 -14.75
C VAL A 96 9.65 5.63 -15.02
N PHE A 97 8.80 5.95 -15.99
CA PHE A 97 8.46 7.33 -16.31
C PHE A 97 7.88 8.07 -15.10
N LEU A 98 6.86 7.52 -14.45
CA LEU A 98 6.28 8.12 -13.25
C LEU A 98 7.28 8.15 -12.08
N GLY A 99 8.08 7.10 -11.92
CA GLY A 99 9.10 6.98 -10.87
C GLY A 99 10.19 8.05 -10.98
N ILE A 100 10.56 8.47 -12.21
CA ILE A 100 11.50 9.59 -12.42
C ILE A 100 10.93 10.88 -11.84
N PHE A 101 9.66 11.21 -12.09
CA PHE A 101 9.03 12.40 -11.51
C PHE A 101 8.95 12.34 -9.99
N CYS A 102 8.59 11.19 -9.42
CA CYS A 102 8.59 11.00 -7.97
C CYS A 102 9.99 11.21 -7.36
N SER A 103 11.02 10.65 -7.99
CA SER A 103 12.40 10.77 -7.52
C SER A 103 12.91 12.22 -7.61
N LEU A 104 12.66 12.89 -8.73
CA LEU A 104 13.06 14.29 -8.92
C LEU A 104 12.31 15.24 -7.97
N SER A 105 11.09 14.93 -7.60
CA SER A 105 10.29 15.72 -6.65
C SER A 105 10.95 15.86 -5.27
N LEU A 106 11.69 14.85 -4.83
CA LEU A 106 12.41 14.87 -3.55
C LEU A 106 13.76 15.61 -3.63
N GLY A 107 14.22 15.94 -4.84
CA GLY A 107 15.51 16.58 -5.11
C GLY A 107 15.39 17.88 -5.90
N VAL A 108 15.78 17.83 -7.18
CA VAL A 108 15.90 19.00 -8.06
C VAL A 108 14.58 19.73 -8.28
N MET A 109 13.45 19.02 -8.28
CA MET A 109 12.11 19.57 -8.49
C MET A 109 11.35 19.86 -7.19
N LYS A 110 12.02 19.96 -6.04
CA LYS A 110 11.38 20.21 -4.73
C LYS A 110 10.56 21.51 -4.70
N GLY A 111 10.88 22.49 -5.55
CA GLY A 111 10.11 23.73 -5.69
C GLY A 111 8.91 23.65 -6.65
N PHE A 112 8.78 22.55 -7.40
CA PHE A 112 7.66 22.36 -8.32
C PHE A 112 6.51 21.69 -7.59
N THR A 113 5.47 22.45 -7.31
CA THR A 113 4.28 21.98 -6.61
C THR A 113 3.04 22.10 -7.48
N VAL A 114 2.18 21.11 -7.45
CA VAL A 114 0.87 21.07 -8.09
C VAL A 114 -0.18 21.03 -6.98
N PHE A 115 -1.10 21.99 -6.95
CA PHE A 115 -2.05 22.19 -5.84
C PHE A 115 -1.40 22.33 -4.45
N GLY A 116 -0.16 22.84 -4.39
CA GLY A 116 0.58 22.95 -3.15
C GLY A 116 1.30 21.70 -2.68
N LEU A 117 1.17 20.59 -3.41
CA LEU A 117 1.81 19.30 -3.13
C LEU A 117 2.97 19.03 -4.08
N GLY A 118 4.04 18.44 -3.59
CA GLY A 118 5.11 17.90 -4.43
C GLY A 118 4.57 16.74 -5.29
N MET A 119 5.26 16.41 -6.39
CA MET A 119 4.79 15.32 -7.28
C MET A 119 4.67 13.98 -6.55
N PHE A 120 5.59 13.67 -5.64
CA PHE A 120 5.51 12.46 -4.82
C PHE A 120 4.26 12.48 -3.92
N ASP A 121 4.04 13.59 -3.19
CA ASP A 121 2.91 13.75 -2.29
C ASP A 121 1.57 13.76 -3.05
N LEU A 122 1.56 14.32 -4.27
CA LEU A 122 0.40 14.31 -5.14
C LEU A 122 0.03 12.89 -5.57
N PHE A 123 1.00 12.09 -6.01
CA PHE A 123 0.74 10.70 -6.37
C PHE A 123 0.31 9.86 -5.17
N ASP A 124 0.94 10.07 -4.01
CA ASP A 124 0.54 9.41 -2.77
C ASP A 124 -0.89 9.80 -2.38
N PHE A 125 -1.23 11.08 -2.42
CA PHE A 125 -2.58 11.56 -2.15
C PHE A 125 -3.63 10.93 -3.08
N VAL A 126 -3.37 10.94 -4.38
CA VAL A 126 -4.31 10.38 -5.37
C VAL A 126 -4.46 8.87 -5.20
N THR A 127 -3.36 8.15 -4.99
CA THR A 127 -3.42 6.67 -4.88
C THR A 127 -3.96 6.22 -3.53
N ALA A 128 -3.43 6.76 -2.43
CA ALA A 128 -3.77 6.30 -1.08
C ALA A 128 -5.09 6.88 -0.57
N LYS A 129 -5.35 8.18 -0.82
CA LYS A 129 -6.54 8.86 -0.27
C LYS A 129 -7.75 8.83 -1.19
N ILE A 130 -7.57 8.68 -2.51
CA ILE A 130 -8.69 8.67 -3.46
C ILE A 130 -8.90 7.28 -4.07
N MET A 131 -7.90 6.76 -4.81
CA MET A 131 -8.11 5.54 -5.61
C MET A 131 -8.31 4.29 -4.76
N LEU A 132 -7.56 4.17 -3.66
CA LEU A 132 -7.62 2.99 -2.80
C LEU A 132 -8.97 2.87 -2.06
N PRO A 133 -9.52 3.93 -1.41
CA PRO A 133 -10.85 3.87 -0.82
C PRO A 133 -11.96 3.68 -1.87
N LEU A 134 -11.88 4.38 -3.00
CA LEU A 134 -12.87 4.21 -4.09
C LEU A 134 -12.84 2.80 -4.65
N GLY A 135 -11.66 2.23 -4.89
CA GLY A 135 -11.51 0.85 -5.35
C GLY A 135 -12.11 -0.14 -4.34
N GLY A 136 -11.79 0.02 -3.06
CA GLY A 136 -12.35 -0.80 -1.99
C GLY A 136 -13.88 -0.69 -1.89
N LEU A 137 -14.42 0.53 -2.04
CA LEU A 137 -15.86 0.78 -2.06
C LEU A 137 -16.53 0.07 -3.27
N CYS A 138 -15.98 0.26 -4.47
CA CYS A 138 -16.48 -0.39 -5.68
C CYS A 138 -16.46 -1.92 -5.55
N ILE A 139 -15.37 -2.51 -5.06
CA ILE A 139 -15.25 -3.95 -4.88
C ILE A 139 -16.27 -4.45 -3.85
N SER A 140 -16.44 -3.76 -2.72
CA SER A 140 -17.38 -4.18 -1.67
C SER A 140 -18.84 -4.07 -2.14
N LEU A 141 -19.19 -3.02 -2.88
CA LEU A 141 -20.52 -2.87 -3.50
C LEU A 141 -20.77 -3.94 -4.57
N PHE A 142 -19.80 -4.15 -5.46
CA PHE A 142 -19.89 -5.17 -6.50
C PHE A 142 -20.10 -6.57 -5.91
N THR A 143 -19.26 -6.95 -4.95
CA THR A 143 -19.33 -8.27 -4.31
C THR A 143 -20.58 -8.43 -3.44
N GLY A 144 -20.98 -7.38 -2.73
CA GLY A 144 -22.10 -7.43 -1.79
C GLY A 144 -23.48 -7.36 -2.45
N TRP A 145 -23.61 -6.63 -3.57
CA TRP A 145 -24.90 -6.32 -4.16
C TRP A 145 -25.10 -6.87 -5.58
N TYR A 146 -24.04 -6.88 -6.40
CA TYR A 146 -24.16 -7.19 -7.82
C TYR A 146 -23.77 -8.64 -8.14
N LEU A 147 -22.72 -9.17 -7.52
CA LEU A 147 -22.21 -10.50 -7.80
C LEU A 147 -23.18 -11.59 -7.32
N ASP A 148 -23.36 -12.64 -8.13
CA ASP A 148 -24.23 -13.77 -7.76
C ASP A 148 -23.69 -14.45 -6.48
N LYS A 149 -24.58 -14.61 -5.51
CA LYS A 149 -24.25 -15.23 -4.22
C LYS A 149 -23.72 -16.66 -4.36
N LYS A 150 -24.06 -17.37 -5.44
CA LYS A 150 -23.53 -18.71 -5.71
C LYS A 150 -22.04 -18.66 -6.02
N ILE A 151 -21.61 -17.66 -6.81
CA ILE A 151 -20.19 -17.47 -7.14
C ILE A 151 -19.42 -17.12 -5.87
N VAL A 152 -19.92 -16.17 -5.09
CA VAL A 152 -19.29 -15.79 -3.82
C VAL A 152 -19.20 -16.96 -2.85
N TRP A 153 -20.27 -17.77 -2.79
CA TRP A 153 -20.28 -18.94 -1.92
C TRP A 153 -19.27 -20.00 -2.39
N SER A 154 -19.25 -20.30 -3.68
CA SER A 154 -18.33 -21.26 -4.31
C SER A 154 -16.87 -20.88 -4.02
N GLU A 155 -16.51 -19.64 -4.25
CA GLU A 155 -15.14 -19.12 -4.02
C GLU A 155 -14.75 -19.16 -2.53
N ILE A 156 -15.60 -18.65 -1.64
CA ILE A 156 -15.28 -18.59 -0.21
C ILE A 156 -15.20 -20.01 0.40
N THR A 157 -16.06 -20.94 -0.06
CA THR A 157 -16.12 -22.30 0.50
C THR A 157 -15.28 -23.31 -0.26
N ASN A 158 -14.56 -22.87 -1.30
CA ASN A 158 -13.85 -23.75 -2.23
C ASN A 158 -14.78 -24.86 -2.73
N ASP A 159 -15.85 -24.47 -3.45
CA ASP A 159 -16.91 -25.34 -3.97
C ASP A 159 -17.61 -26.19 -2.89
N GLY A 160 -17.73 -25.66 -1.68
CA GLY A 160 -18.37 -26.33 -0.55
C GLY A 160 -17.49 -27.33 0.21
N SER A 161 -16.19 -27.41 -0.13
CA SER A 161 -15.24 -28.26 0.59
C SER A 161 -14.95 -27.76 2.01
N LEU A 162 -15.06 -26.45 2.23
CA LEU A 162 -14.83 -25.80 3.52
C LEU A 162 -16.17 -25.42 4.19
N LYS A 163 -16.38 -25.86 5.42
CA LYS A 163 -17.53 -25.45 6.24
C LYS A 163 -17.20 -24.10 6.89
N ILE A 164 -17.83 -23.02 6.44
CA ILE A 164 -17.64 -21.68 6.98
C ILE A 164 -18.91 -21.24 7.72
N PRO A 165 -18.97 -21.42 9.05
CA PRO A 165 -20.16 -21.07 9.84
C PRO A 165 -20.46 -19.57 9.82
N VAL A 166 -19.46 -18.73 9.58
CA VAL A 166 -19.56 -17.26 9.55
C VAL A 166 -19.87 -16.66 8.17
N TYR A 167 -20.19 -17.48 7.15
CA TYR A 167 -20.47 -17.02 5.80
C TYR A 167 -21.49 -15.86 5.73
N LYS A 168 -22.62 -16.02 6.44
CA LYS A 168 -23.66 -14.98 6.49
C LYS A 168 -23.16 -13.67 7.08
N LEU A 169 -22.29 -13.75 8.08
CA LEU A 169 -21.66 -12.58 8.70
C LEU A 169 -20.69 -11.88 7.73
N ILE A 170 -19.88 -12.63 7.00
CA ILE A 170 -18.96 -12.11 5.99
C ILE A 170 -19.75 -11.33 4.92
N ILE A 171 -20.82 -11.93 4.39
CA ILE A 171 -21.65 -11.26 3.39
C ILE A 171 -22.35 -10.02 3.96
N PHE A 172 -22.81 -10.07 5.19
CA PHE A 172 -23.41 -8.90 5.85
C PHE A 172 -22.38 -7.77 6.01
N ILE A 173 -21.16 -8.08 6.43
CA ILE A 173 -20.06 -7.11 6.55
C ILE A 173 -19.75 -6.48 5.18
N LEU A 174 -19.54 -7.30 4.15
CA LEU A 174 -19.22 -6.83 2.80
C LEU A 174 -20.35 -5.97 2.19
N LYS A 175 -21.60 -6.30 2.51
CA LYS A 175 -22.76 -5.63 1.92
C LYS A 175 -23.07 -4.30 2.59
N TYR A 176 -22.89 -4.18 3.90
CA TYR A 176 -23.36 -3.01 4.67
C TYR A 176 -22.23 -2.32 5.44
N ILE A 177 -21.47 -3.07 6.23
CA ILE A 177 -20.48 -2.48 7.14
C ILE A 177 -19.29 -1.91 6.35
N ALA A 178 -18.75 -2.70 5.41
CA ALA A 178 -17.58 -2.27 4.65
C ALA A 178 -17.84 -1.02 3.79
N PRO A 179 -18.93 -0.90 2.99
CA PRO A 179 -19.21 0.32 2.24
C PRO A 179 -19.38 1.54 3.14
N ILE A 180 -20.08 1.40 4.26
CA ILE A 180 -20.29 2.51 5.20
C ILE A 180 -18.96 2.93 5.84
N ALA A 181 -18.18 1.98 6.34
CA ALA A 181 -16.90 2.25 6.97
C ALA A 181 -15.91 2.91 5.99
N ILE A 182 -15.81 2.37 4.77
CA ILE A 182 -14.92 2.94 3.73
C ILE A 182 -15.38 4.36 3.36
N SER A 183 -16.68 4.59 3.22
CA SER A 183 -17.22 5.92 2.88
C SER A 183 -16.92 6.93 3.99
N LEU A 184 -17.04 6.54 5.26
CA LEU A 184 -16.71 7.40 6.40
C LEU A 184 -15.21 7.74 6.44
N ILE A 185 -14.35 6.75 6.21
CA ILE A 185 -12.90 6.97 6.13
C ILE A 185 -12.58 7.91 4.96
N PHE A 186 -13.17 7.67 3.79
CA PHE A 186 -12.96 8.48 2.59
C PHE A 186 -13.35 9.94 2.79
N ILE A 187 -14.49 10.20 3.43
CA ILE A 187 -14.93 11.58 3.73
C ILE A 187 -14.00 12.24 4.74
N ASN A 188 -13.56 11.51 5.76
CA ASN A 188 -12.65 12.04 6.79
C ASN A 188 -11.23 12.33 6.24
N GLU A 189 -10.76 11.58 5.24
CA GLU A 189 -9.45 11.80 4.61
C GLU A 189 -9.43 12.97 3.63
N LEU A 190 -10.60 13.38 3.10
CA LEU A 190 -10.72 14.50 2.16
C LEU A 190 -11.04 15.84 2.85
N GLY A 191 -11.54 15.82 4.09
CA GLY A 191 -11.90 17.02 4.86
C GLY A 191 -10.82 17.39 5.83
#